data_512994607786cd1e43635b59a629ef57
#
_entry.id   512994607786cd1e43635b59a629ef57
#
_cell.length_a   1.000
_cell.length_b   1.000
_cell.length_c   1.000
_cell.angle_alpha   90.00
_cell.angle_beta   90.00
_cell.angle_gamma   90.00
#
_symmetry.space_group_name_H-M   'P 1'
#
loop_
_entity.id
_entity.type
_entity.pdbx_description
1 polymer ?
#
loop_
_entity_poly.entity_id
_entity_poly.type
_entity_poly.pdbx_seq_one_letter_code
_entity_poly.pdbx_strand_id
1 'polypeptide(L)'
;MVQKETLSSLTHGNFAKELSISQGKVPPNAVEFEKLVIGTFLIDKKGLDHSIDLLKPEVFYDPRHQEIFRAILKLYENNHPVDMVTVIQELKRTEKLSLAGGDHYIIDLTTVVSSSAHIEYHVRIILEKYILRSLINVSANVIDSSYKESTDVFELLDKAEQGFFEITNGTIKKGFDTANSLVKEAIDKIKALKDKEGLSGVPSGFRDVDKETGGWQNSDLIIIAARPAMGKTAFLLSMARNIAVQHQIPMALFSLEMASVQLITRMIASETGISSEKLRKGQMSDEEWQRLFNNVSELENAPLYIDETPALSVFDFRAKCRRLVMQHGVKIIMVDYLQLMTANNGGKGSGNREQEIATISRSLKAIAKELNVPVIALSQLSRGVEGRPNKRPQLSDLRESGAIEQAADIVSFLFRPEYYKIENWEDGSPSAGQAELIIGKHRNGAVTDVRLSFQSSLAKFSDLDLFGTNEQPSYAQPNQNAFDNIRVSIDPSAAFDLPKNNLSASSMNDEDDMPF
;
A
#
# COMPACT_ATOMS: atom_id res chain seq x y z
N MET A 1 -41.18 -21.09 -18.53
CA MET A 1 -40.46 -20.14 -17.65
C MET A 1 -39.00 -20.60 -17.46
N VAL A 2 -38.32 -20.90 -18.58
CA VAL A 2 -36.91 -21.29 -18.62
C VAL A 2 -36.36 -20.76 -19.95
N GLN A 3 -35.86 -19.52 -19.97
CA GLN A 3 -35.08 -18.93 -21.08
C GLN A 3 -34.75 -17.45 -20.78
N LYS A 4 -34.06 -17.17 -19.67
CA LYS A 4 -33.57 -15.81 -19.39
C LYS A 4 -32.17 -15.71 -18.75
N GLU A 5 -31.50 -16.83 -18.52
CA GLU A 5 -30.19 -16.80 -17.82
C GLU A 5 -28.93 -17.06 -18.68
N THR A 6 -29.10 -17.25 -19.99
CA THR A 6 -27.94 -17.56 -20.88
C THR A 6 -27.52 -16.40 -21.79
N LEU A 7 -28.12 -15.22 -21.66
CA LEU A 7 -27.83 -14.08 -22.55
C LEU A 7 -26.87 -13.04 -21.96
N SER A 8 -26.55 -13.09 -20.67
CA SER A 8 -25.68 -12.05 -20.05
C SER A 8 -24.19 -12.29 -20.18
N SER A 9 -23.74 -13.52 -20.44
CA SER A 9 -22.31 -13.83 -20.57
C SER A 9 -21.76 -13.75 -22.02
N LEU A 10 -22.64 -13.67 -23.01
CA LEU A 10 -22.26 -13.62 -24.43
C LEU A 10 -22.14 -12.17 -24.99
N THR A 11 -22.60 -11.16 -24.27
CA THR A 11 -22.69 -9.78 -24.78
C THR A 11 -21.42 -8.95 -24.57
N HIS A 12 -20.57 -9.27 -23.60
CA HIS A 12 -19.39 -8.45 -23.26
C HIS A 12 -18.20 -8.65 -24.19
N GLY A 13 -18.06 -9.82 -24.82
CA GLY A 13 -17.00 -10.09 -25.80
C GLY A 13 -17.26 -9.53 -27.21
N ASN A 14 -18.51 -9.25 -27.53
CA ASN A 14 -18.91 -8.85 -28.88
C ASN A 14 -18.71 -7.35 -29.15
N PHE A 15 -18.90 -6.47 -28.16
CA PHE A 15 -18.82 -5.01 -28.37
C PHE A 15 -17.41 -4.53 -28.70
N ALA A 16 -16.39 -5.02 -27.98
CA ALA A 16 -15.00 -4.68 -28.30
C ALA A 16 -14.57 -5.20 -29.69
N LYS A 17 -15.13 -6.34 -30.11
CA LYS A 17 -14.92 -6.92 -31.43
C LYS A 17 -15.68 -6.11 -32.50
N GLU A 18 -16.90 -5.65 -32.22
CA GLU A 18 -17.67 -4.78 -33.09
C GLU A 18 -17.04 -3.39 -33.21
N LEU A 19 -16.52 -2.81 -32.13
CA LEU A 19 -15.82 -1.52 -32.15
C LEU A 19 -14.54 -1.58 -32.98
N SER A 20 -13.78 -2.67 -32.86
CA SER A 20 -12.57 -2.89 -33.68
C SER A 20 -12.91 -3.09 -35.15
N ILE A 21 -13.96 -3.82 -35.44
CA ILE A 21 -14.45 -4.04 -36.83
C ILE A 21 -14.95 -2.72 -37.45
N SER A 22 -15.70 -1.91 -36.69
CA SER A 22 -16.21 -0.61 -37.15
C SER A 22 -15.10 0.39 -37.45
N GLN A 23 -13.91 0.26 -36.80
CA GLN A 23 -12.73 1.06 -37.05
C GLN A 23 -11.77 0.44 -38.06
N GLY A 24 -12.07 -0.73 -38.63
CA GLY A 24 -11.19 -1.46 -39.54
C GLY A 24 -9.87 -1.95 -38.91
N LYS A 25 -9.81 -2.05 -37.56
CA LYS A 25 -8.61 -2.48 -36.80
C LYS A 25 -8.77 -3.91 -36.32
N VAL A 26 -7.74 -4.72 -36.57
CA VAL A 26 -7.65 -6.08 -36.00
C VAL A 26 -7.15 -5.99 -34.56
N PRO A 27 -7.76 -6.72 -33.59
CA PRO A 27 -7.25 -6.75 -32.23
C PRO A 27 -5.78 -7.17 -32.17
N PRO A 28 -4.97 -6.58 -31.27
CA PRO A 28 -3.55 -6.92 -31.13
C PRO A 28 -3.36 -8.44 -30.93
N ASN A 29 -2.61 -9.08 -31.81
CA ASN A 29 -2.34 -10.50 -31.77
C ASN A 29 -0.89 -10.81 -32.15
N ALA A 30 -0.47 -12.04 -31.90
CA ALA A 30 0.85 -12.54 -32.24
C ALA A 30 0.78 -14.07 -32.50
N VAL A 31 -0.13 -14.48 -33.41
CA VAL A 31 -0.47 -15.89 -33.65
C VAL A 31 0.76 -16.76 -33.98
N GLU A 32 1.75 -16.22 -34.70
CA GLU A 32 2.97 -16.96 -35.02
C GLU A 32 3.78 -17.28 -33.75
N PHE A 33 3.84 -16.35 -32.78
CA PHE A 33 4.47 -16.61 -31.49
C PHE A 33 3.67 -17.59 -30.63
N GLU A 34 2.35 -17.58 -30.73
CA GLU A 34 1.49 -18.56 -30.07
C GLU A 34 1.78 -19.98 -30.56
N LYS A 35 1.93 -20.17 -31.87
CA LYS A 35 2.34 -21.47 -32.47
C LYS A 35 3.68 -21.95 -31.93
N LEU A 36 4.67 -21.04 -31.85
CA LEU A 36 6.00 -21.35 -31.31
C LEU A 36 5.94 -21.76 -29.84
N VAL A 37 5.15 -21.06 -29.02
CA VAL A 37 5.00 -21.34 -27.59
C VAL A 37 4.34 -22.70 -27.37
N ILE A 38 3.20 -22.95 -28.02
CA ILE A 38 2.48 -24.21 -27.88
C ILE A 38 3.33 -25.38 -28.42
N GLY A 39 3.93 -25.19 -29.60
CA GLY A 39 4.81 -26.20 -30.17
C GLY A 39 6.00 -26.55 -29.25
N THR A 40 6.60 -25.54 -28.61
CA THR A 40 7.66 -25.73 -27.60
C THR A 40 7.16 -26.54 -26.41
N PHE A 41 5.96 -26.28 -25.91
CA PHE A 41 5.38 -27.01 -24.78
C PHE A 41 5.13 -28.50 -25.09
N LEU A 42 4.86 -28.82 -26.36
CA LEU A 42 4.66 -30.19 -26.81
C LEU A 42 5.98 -30.98 -26.99
N ILE A 43 7.13 -30.29 -27.05
CA ILE A 43 8.44 -30.91 -27.34
C ILE A 43 9.38 -30.83 -26.14
N ASP A 44 9.39 -29.69 -25.42
CA ASP A 44 10.35 -29.38 -24.37
C ASP A 44 9.68 -29.17 -23.01
N LYS A 45 9.82 -30.18 -22.14
CA LYS A 45 9.31 -30.10 -20.76
C LYS A 45 9.90 -28.94 -19.96
N LYS A 46 11.20 -28.62 -20.16
CA LYS A 46 11.83 -27.51 -19.42
C LYS A 46 11.23 -26.16 -19.80
N GLY A 47 10.98 -25.96 -21.10
CA GLY A 47 10.31 -24.76 -21.58
C GLY A 47 8.89 -24.63 -21.03
N LEU A 48 8.17 -25.74 -20.91
CA LEU A 48 6.85 -25.79 -20.27
C LEU A 48 6.92 -25.42 -18.79
N ASP A 49 7.77 -26.08 -18.01
CA ASP A 49 7.88 -25.90 -16.56
C ASP A 49 8.23 -24.45 -16.18
N HIS A 50 9.02 -23.73 -17.01
CA HIS A 50 9.40 -22.34 -16.75
C HIS A 50 8.32 -21.32 -17.10
N SER A 51 7.38 -21.66 -17.96
CA SER A 51 6.49 -20.66 -18.56
C SER A 51 5.00 -20.91 -18.31
N ILE A 52 4.61 -22.10 -17.89
CA ILE A 52 3.20 -22.48 -17.77
C ILE A 52 2.45 -21.64 -16.75
N ASP A 53 3.08 -21.28 -15.63
CA ASP A 53 2.49 -20.48 -14.55
C ASP A 53 2.22 -19.02 -14.95
N LEU A 54 2.87 -18.53 -16.01
CA LEU A 54 2.70 -17.18 -16.53
C LEU A 54 1.51 -17.05 -17.48
N LEU A 55 0.99 -18.18 -17.97
CA LEU A 55 -0.01 -18.20 -19.03
C LEU A 55 -1.37 -18.68 -18.52
N LYS A 56 -2.41 -18.18 -19.18
CA LYS A 56 -3.79 -18.64 -19.07
C LYS A 56 -4.33 -18.87 -20.47
N PRO A 57 -5.37 -19.70 -20.65
CA PRO A 57 -5.95 -19.94 -21.98
C PRO A 57 -6.35 -18.67 -22.71
N GLU A 58 -6.86 -17.65 -21.98
CA GLU A 58 -7.34 -16.37 -22.51
C GLU A 58 -6.21 -15.50 -23.07
N VAL A 59 -4.95 -15.79 -22.72
CA VAL A 59 -3.77 -15.08 -23.25
C VAL A 59 -3.61 -15.34 -24.77
N PHE A 60 -4.02 -16.49 -25.23
CA PHE A 60 -3.97 -16.84 -26.66
C PHE A 60 -5.11 -16.17 -27.42
N TYR A 61 -4.78 -15.62 -28.59
CA TYR A 61 -5.76 -14.98 -29.47
C TYR A 61 -6.54 -15.99 -30.30
N ASP A 62 -5.85 -17.04 -30.81
CA ASP A 62 -6.49 -18.08 -31.61
C ASP A 62 -7.27 -19.05 -30.70
N PRO A 63 -8.59 -19.22 -30.92
CA PRO A 63 -9.40 -20.16 -30.13
C PRO A 63 -8.87 -21.59 -30.13
N ARG A 64 -8.22 -22.04 -31.22
CA ARG A 64 -7.59 -23.36 -31.29
C ARG A 64 -6.48 -23.49 -30.26
N HIS A 65 -5.65 -22.46 -30.14
CA HIS A 65 -4.55 -22.42 -29.18
C HIS A 65 -5.05 -22.40 -27.73
N GLN A 66 -6.19 -21.72 -27.47
CA GLN A 66 -6.80 -21.74 -26.14
C GLN A 66 -7.23 -23.16 -25.73
N GLU A 67 -7.86 -23.93 -26.64
CA GLU A 67 -8.30 -25.29 -26.34
C GLU A 67 -7.10 -26.26 -26.18
N ILE A 68 -6.08 -26.10 -27.01
CA ILE A 68 -4.84 -26.91 -26.86
C ILE A 68 -4.18 -26.60 -25.52
N PHE A 69 -4.08 -25.31 -25.14
CA PHE A 69 -3.46 -24.93 -23.87
C PHE A 69 -4.27 -25.38 -22.66
N ARG A 70 -5.61 -25.40 -22.73
CA ARG A 70 -6.46 -25.99 -21.68
C ARG A 70 -6.17 -27.49 -21.49
N ALA A 71 -5.96 -28.21 -22.57
CA ALA A 71 -5.57 -29.65 -22.49
C ALA A 71 -4.17 -29.81 -21.88
N ILE A 72 -3.21 -28.99 -22.27
CA ILE A 72 -1.85 -28.94 -21.69
C ILE A 72 -1.92 -28.70 -20.17
N LEU A 73 -2.62 -27.64 -19.73
CA LEU A 73 -2.78 -27.32 -18.30
C LEU A 73 -3.36 -28.50 -17.52
N LYS A 74 -4.41 -29.14 -18.04
CA LYS A 74 -5.06 -30.24 -17.36
C LYS A 74 -4.17 -31.45 -17.21
N LEU A 75 -3.34 -31.78 -18.22
CA LEU A 75 -2.35 -32.86 -18.15
C LEU A 75 -1.26 -32.51 -17.13
N TYR A 76 -0.78 -31.28 -17.15
CA TYR A 76 0.25 -30.77 -16.24
C TYR A 76 -0.20 -30.78 -14.77
N GLU A 77 -1.40 -30.28 -14.47
CA GLU A 77 -1.99 -30.32 -13.13
C GLU A 77 -2.17 -31.71 -12.56
N ASN A 78 -2.44 -32.69 -13.43
CA ASN A 78 -2.55 -34.11 -13.05
C ASN A 78 -1.20 -34.85 -13.05
N ASN A 79 -0.08 -34.16 -13.24
CA ASN A 79 1.26 -34.73 -13.35
C ASN A 79 1.38 -35.81 -14.48
N HIS A 80 0.57 -35.68 -15.53
CA HIS A 80 0.70 -36.53 -16.73
C HIS A 80 1.77 -35.92 -17.67
N PRO A 81 2.45 -36.76 -18.46
CA PRO A 81 3.34 -36.30 -19.51
C PRO A 81 2.60 -35.38 -20.49
N VAL A 82 3.22 -34.24 -20.81
CA VAL A 82 2.70 -33.30 -21.82
C VAL A 82 3.53 -33.48 -23.08
N ASP A 83 2.93 -34.10 -24.09
CA ASP A 83 3.47 -34.27 -25.43
C ASP A 83 2.34 -34.26 -26.46
N MET A 84 2.71 -34.25 -27.72
CA MET A 84 1.75 -34.21 -28.83
C MET A 84 0.69 -35.32 -28.72
N VAL A 85 1.08 -36.55 -28.35
CA VAL A 85 0.19 -37.73 -28.33
C VAL A 85 -0.80 -37.65 -27.17
N THR A 86 -0.30 -37.28 -25.98
CA THR A 86 -1.13 -37.16 -24.77
C THR A 86 -2.12 -36.01 -24.88
N VAL A 87 -1.71 -34.88 -25.49
CA VAL A 87 -2.61 -33.71 -25.71
C VAL A 87 -3.71 -34.05 -26.73
N ILE A 88 -3.38 -34.75 -27.84
CA ILE A 88 -4.40 -35.23 -28.80
C ILE A 88 -5.39 -36.20 -28.11
N GLN A 89 -4.89 -37.09 -27.27
CA GLN A 89 -5.72 -38.04 -26.53
C GLN A 89 -6.67 -37.32 -25.54
N GLU A 90 -6.17 -36.32 -24.82
CA GLU A 90 -6.98 -35.51 -23.91
C GLU A 90 -8.05 -34.67 -24.65
N LEU A 91 -7.69 -34.11 -25.80
CA LEU A 91 -8.63 -33.38 -26.66
C LEU A 91 -9.71 -34.32 -27.27
N LYS A 92 -9.38 -35.55 -27.60
CA LYS A 92 -10.35 -36.58 -28.01
C LYS A 92 -11.30 -36.95 -26.87
N ARG A 93 -10.75 -37.15 -25.67
CA ARG A 93 -11.53 -37.47 -24.46
C ARG A 93 -12.52 -36.39 -24.08
N THR A 94 -12.17 -35.11 -24.35
CA THR A 94 -13.02 -33.94 -24.05
C THR A 94 -13.88 -33.51 -25.24
N GLU A 95 -13.86 -34.24 -26.35
CA GLU A 95 -14.59 -33.93 -27.59
C GLU A 95 -14.23 -32.57 -28.22
N LYS A 96 -13.06 -32.05 -27.90
CA LYS A 96 -12.62 -30.71 -28.35
C LYS A 96 -11.58 -30.72 -29.47
N LEU A 97 -11.22 -31.89 -29.97
CA LEU A 97 -10.19 -32.02 -30.99
C LEU A 97 -10.51 -31.24 -32.28
N SER A 98 -11.77 -31.24 -32.72
CA SER A 98 -12.19 -30.46 -33.89
C SER A 98 -12.05 -28.95 -33.69
N LEU A 99 -12.32 -28.45 -32.48
CA LEU A 99 -12.14 -27.06 -32.10
C LEU A 99 -10.66 -26.67 -32.00
N ALA A 100 -9.80 -27.61 -31.70
CA ALA A 100 -8.33 -27.43 -31.65
C ALA A 100 -7.66 -27.50 -33.03
N GLY A 101 -8.42 -27.72 -34.11
CA GLY A 101 -7.92 -27.79 -35.49
C GLY A 101 -7.56 -29.20 -35.97
N GLY A 102 -7.85 -30.24 -35.17
CA GLY A 102 -7.59 -31.65 -35.51
C GLY A 102 -6.16 -32.12 -35.29
N ASP A 103 -5.95 -33.42 -35.49
CA ASP A 103 -4.65 -34.07 -35.27
C ASP A 103 -3.53 -33.40 -36.09
N HIS A 104 -3.77 -33.12 -37.37
CA HIS A 104 -2.76 -32.52 -38.27
C HIS A 104 -2.28 -31.15 -37.77
N TYR A 105 -3.16 -30.32 -37.28
CA TYR A 105 -2.79 -28.99 -36.79
C TYR A 105 -1.85 -29.06 -35.58
N ILE A 106 -2.11 -30.01 -34.67
CA ILE A 106 -1.26 -30.19 -33.48
C ILE A 106 0.12 -30.74 -33.89
N ILE A 107 0.18 -31.60 -34.89
CA ILE A 107 1.44 -32.09 -35.47
C ILE A 107 2.21 -30.95 -36.11
N ASP A 108 1.55 -30.12 -36.90
CA ASP A 108 2.17 -28.97 -37.55
C ASP A 108 2.80 -28.00 -36.56
N LEU A 109 2.17 -27.78 -35.40
CA LEU A 109 2.72 -26.92 -34.34
C LEU A 109 4.08 -27.40 -33.84
N THR A 110 4.32 -28.70 -33.81
CA THR A 110 5.61 -29.26 -33.38
C THR A 110 6.71 -29.09 -34.45
N THR A 111 6.35 -28.97 -35.71
CA THR A 111 7.32 -28.80 -36.82
C THR A 111 7.84 -27.37 -36.96
N VAL A 112 7.10 -26.37 -36.46
CA VAL A 112 7.48 -24.96 -36.55
C VAL A 112 8.59 -24.58 -35.56
N VAL A 113 8.80 -25.39 -34.51
CA VAL A 113 9.76 -25.09 -33.45
C VAL A 113 11.17 -25.48 -33.86
N SER A 114 12.05 -24.50 -33.97
CA SER A 114 13.49 -24.72 -34.26
C SER A 114 14.35 -24.77 -33.00
N SER A 115 13.94 -24.07 -31.92
CA SER A 115 14.68 -23.99 -30.66
C SER A 115 13.77 -23.51 -29.52
N SER A 116 13.94 -24.08 -28.33
CA SER A 116 13.26 -23.62 -27.10
C SER A 116 14.01 -22.51 -26.35
N ALA A 117 15.19 -22.09 -26.82
CA ALA A 117 16.09 -21.19 -26.11
C ALA A 117 15.48 -19.80 -25.80
N HIS A 118 14.46 -19.36 -26.54
CA HIS A 118 13.85 -18.04 -26.42
C HIS A 118 12.37 -18.07 -25.98
N ILE A 119 11.95 -19.16 -25.35
CA ILE A 119 10.54 -19.34 -24.96
C ILE A 119 10.00 -18.21 -24.09
N GLU A 120 10.76 -17.74 -23.11
CA GLU A 120 10.36 -16.65 -22.22
C GLU A 120 10.09 -15.34 -22.98
N TYR A 121 10.93 -15.05 -23.99
CA TYR A 121 10.74 -13.88 -24.84
C TYR A 121 9.47 -13.99 -25.69
N HIS A 122 9.19 -15.18 -26.25
CA HIS A 122 7.96 -15.42 -27.01
C HIS A 122 6.71 -15.31 -26.14
N VAL A 123 6.74 -15.89 -24.93
CA VAL A 123 5.68 -15.78 -23.93
C VAL A 123 5.42 -14.30 -23.57
N ARG A 124 6.47 -13.50 -23.38
CA ARG A 124 6.34 -12.08 -23.10
C ARG A 124 5.61 -11.32 -24.21
N ILE A 125 5.93 -11.60 -25.49
CA ILE A 125 5.25 -10.99 -26.63
C ILE A 125 3.75 -11.30 -26.62
N ILE A 126 3.38 -12.56 -26.36
CA ILE A 126 1.98 -12.98 -26.29
C ILE A 126 1.26 -12.25 -25.13
N LEU A 127 1.89 -12.17 -23.96
CA LEU A 127 1.37 -11.45 -22.80
C LEU A 127 1.16 -9.95 -23.09
N GLU A 128 2.10 -9.30 -23.78
CA GLU A 128 1.96 -7.90 -24.17
C GLU A 128 0.72 -7.69 -25.07
N LYS A 129 0.51 -8.60 -26.04
CA LYS A 129 -0.70 -8.53 -26.91
C LYS A 129 -1.97 -8.80 -26.14
N TYR A 130 -1.94 -9.72 -25.16
CA TYR A 130 -3.08 -9.95 -24.27
C TYR A 130 -3.42 -8.74 -23.42
N ILE A 131 -2.41 -8.09 -22.82
CA ILE A 131 -2.60 -6.85 -22.05
C ILE A 131 -3.28 -5.78 -22.90
N LEU A 132 -2.79 -5.57 -24.14
CA LEU A 132 -3.39 -4.60 -25.06
C LEU A 132 -4.86 -4.95 -25.38
N ARG A 133 -5.19 -6.23 -25.63
CA ARG A 133 -6.57 -6.66 -25.83
C ARG A 133 -7.43 -6.43 -24.59
N SER A 134 -6.90 -6.73 -23.40
CA SER A 134 -7.62 -6.51 -22.14
C SER A 134 -7.90 -5.03 -21.88
N LEU A 135 -6.94 -4.15 -22.17
CA LEU A 135 -7.12 -2.70 -22.11
C LEU A 135 -8.21 -2.23 -23.07
N ILE A 136 -8.21 -2.73 -24.30
CA ILE A 136 -9.25 -2.43 -25.30
C ILE A 136 -10.62 -2.88 -24.78
N ASN A 137 -10.73 -4.08 -24.21
CA ASN A 137 -11.99 -4.61 -23.68
C ASN A 137 -12.53 -3.78 -22.52
N VAL A 138 -11.69 -3.43 -21.54
CA VAL A 138 -12.08 -2.59 -20.40
C VAL A 138 -12.54 -1.22 -20.90
N SER A 139 -11.76 -0.59 -21.79
CA SER A 139 -12.11 0.72 -22.35
C SER A 139 -13.41 0.68 -23.16
N ALA A 140 -13.64 -0.37 -23.95
CA ALA A 140 -14.87 -0.54 -24.72
C ALA A 140 -16.09 -0.70 -23.81
N ASN A 141 -15.99 -1.46 -22.71
CA ASN A 141 -17.04 -1.61 -21.74
C ASN A 141 -17.36 -0.28 -21.02
N VAL A 142 -16.32 0.51 -20.70
CA VAL A 142 -16.51 1.85 -20.12
C VAL A 142 -17.24 2.76 -21.10
N ILE A 143 -16.83 2.78 -22.37
CA ILE A 143 -17.47 3.58 -23.42
C ILE A 143 -18.96 3.17 -23.58
N ASP A 144 -19.24 1.86 -23.73
CA ASP A 144 -20.62 1.35 -23.89
C ASP A 144 -21.51 1.73 -22.69
N SER A 145 -20.97 1.60 -21.49
CA SER A 145 -21.69 1.93 -20.26
C SER A 145 -21.90 3.44 -20.08
N SER A 146 -20.98 4.28 -20.58
CA SER A 146 -21.11 5.74 -20.53
C SER A 146 -22.23 6.30 -21.40
N TYR A 147 -22.63 5.58 -22.45
CA TYR A 147 -23.76 5.98 -23.31
C TYR A 147 -25.13 5.54 -22.75
N LYS A 148 -25.17 4.76 -21.68
CA LYS A 148 -26.44 4.31 -21.07
C LYS A 148 -26.90 5.31 -20.02
N GLU A 149 -28.04 5.95 -20.22
CA GLU A 149 -28.64 6.96 -19.32
C GLU A 149 -28.89 6.43 -17.89
N SER A 150 -29.05 5.12 -17.71
CA SER A 150 -29.31 4.49 -16.41
C SER A 150 -28.04 4.17 -15.61
N THR A 151 -26.85 4.49 -16.10
CA THR A 151 -25.59 4.13 -15.47
C THR A 151 -25.23 5.13 -14.38
N ASP A 152 -25.00 4.66 -13.15
CA ASP A 152 -24.40 5.47 -12.09
C ASP A 152 -22.94 5.75 -12.42
N VAL A 153 -22.57 7.04 -12.43
CA VAL A 153 -21.24 7.50 -12.81
C VAL A 153 -20.16 6.95 -11.86
N PHE A 154 -20.47 6.89 -10.56
CA PHE A 154 -19.52 6.40 -9.56
C PHE A 154 -19.32 4.88 -9.68
N GLU A 155 -20.41 4.13 -9.90
CA GLU A 155 -20.32 2.68 -10.16
C GLU A 155 -19.52 2.37 -11.44
N LEU A 156 -19.65 3.21 -12.47
CA LEU A 156 -18.87 3.06 -13.70
C LEU A 156 -17.39 3.33 -13.50
N LEU A 157 -17.04 4.37 -12.73
CA LEU A 157 -15.65 4.67 -12.38
C LEU A 157 -15.01 3.53 -11.59
N ASP A 158 -15.73 2.98 -10.61
CA ASP A 158 -15.26 1.83 -9.82
C ASP A 158 -15.01 0.60 -10.70
N LYS A 159 -15.92 0.29 -11.62
CA LYS A 159 -15.75 -0.83 -12.57
C LYS A 159 -14.56 -0.62 -13.51
N ALA A 160 -14.35 0.61 -13.97
CA ALA A 160 -13.23 0.94 -14.82
C ALA A 160 -11.89 0.74 -14.07
N GLU A 161 -11.78 1.29 -12.85
CA GLU A 161 -10.60 1.15 -12.01
C GLU A 161 -10.32 -0.32 -11.67
N GLN A 162 -11.35 -1.07 -11.28
CA GLN A 162 -11.22 -2.51 -11.02
C GLN A 162 -10.72 -3.26 -12.26
N GLY A 163 -11.26 -2.96 -13.44
CA GLY A 163 -10.83 -3.60 -14.68
C GLY A 163 -9.36 -3.33 -15.02
N PHE A 164 -8.89 -2.10 -14.87
CA PHE A 164 -7.47 -1.76 -15.05
C PHE A 164 -6.58 -2.41 -13.99
N PHE A 165 -7.06 -2.48 -12.76
CA PHE A 165 -6.34 -3.13 -11.66
C PHE A 165 -6.18 -4.64 -11.90
N GLU A 166 -7.21 -5.33 -12.37
CA GLU A 166 -7.14 -6.76 -12.69
C GLU A 166 -6.12 -7.05 -13.80
N ILE A 167 -6.02 -6.17 -14.81
CA ILE A 167 -5.00 -6.28 -15.85
C ILE A 167 -3.60 -6.17 -15.24
N THR A 168 -3.39 -5.18 -14.38
CA THR A 168 -2.07 -4.93 -13.76
C THR A 168 -1.65 -6.07 -12.84
N ASN A 169 -2.56 -6.55 -11.98
CA ASN A 169 -2.24 -7.60 -11.00
C ASN A 169 -2.35 -9.03 -11.57
N GLY A 170 -3.22 -9.25 -12.55
CA GLY A 170 -3.44 -10.56 -13.15
C GLY A 170 -2.31 -11.01 -14.09
N THR A 171 -1.54 -10.05 -14.61
CA THR A 171 -0.49 -10.31 -15.62
C THR A 171 0.91 -10.29 -15.02
N ILE A 172 1.09 -9.57 -13.89
CA ILE A 172 2.36 -9.51 -13.16
C ILE A 172 2.26 -10.39 -11.91
N LYS A 173 2.07 -11.70 -12.08
CA LYS A 173 2.50 -12.62 -11.04
C LYS A 173 4.02 -12.49 -10.99
N LYS A 174 4.56 -11.92 -9.90
CA LYS A 174 6.00 -12.04 -9.59
C LYS A 174 6.34 -13.52 -9.68
N GLY A 175 7.25 -13.88 -10.56
CA GLY A 175 7.82 -15.24 -10.60
C GLY A 175 8.34 -15.61 -9.21
N PHE A 176 8.50 -16.87 -8.94
CA PHE A 176 9.12 -17.31 -7.69
C PHE A 176 10.55 -16.79 -7.63
N ASP A 177 10.84 -16.00 -6.59
CA ASP A 177 12.21 -15.58 -6.32
C ASP A 177 13.01 -16.82 -5.87
N THR A 178 14.17 -17.05 -6.45
CA THR A 178 15.04 -18.14 -6.00
C THR A 178 15.59 -17.85 -4.61
N ALA A 179 15.80 -18.88 -3.79
CA ALA A 179 16.41 -18.71 -2.47
C ALA A 179 17.73 -17.93 -2.54
N ASN A 180 18.50 -18.08 -3.61
CA ASN A 180 19.76 -17.38 -3.80
C ASN A 180 19.57 -15.86 -3.98
N SER A 181 18.57 -15.42 -4.75
CA SER A 181 18.27 -13.98 -4.91
C SER A 181 17.78 -13.39 -3.60
N LEU A 182 16.90 -14.08 -2.88
CA LEU A 182 16.37 -13.64 -1.59
C LEU A 182 17.46 -13.57 -0.50
N VAL A 183 18.37 -14.52 -0.47
CA VAL A 183 19.52 -14.49 0.46
C VAL A 183 20.43 -13.29 0.20
N LYS A 184 20.73 -13.00 -1.07
CA LYS A 184 21.52 -11.81 -1.41
C LYS A 184 20.83 -10.53 -0.96
N GLU A 185 19.53 -10.38 -1.28
CA GLU A 185 18.75 -9.21 -0.86
C GLU A 185 18.69 -9.09 0.67
N ALA A 186 18.52 -10.20 1.39
CA ALA A 186 18.54 -10.21 2.86
C ALA A 186 19.90 -9.78 3.43
N ILE A 187 21.00 -10.28 2.87
CA ILE A 187 22.36 -9.90 3.28
C ILE A 187 22.61 -8.40 3.02
N ASP A 188 22.18 -7.89 1.88
CA ASP A 188 22.35 -6.47 1.54
C ASP A 188 21.53 -5.56 2.46
N LYS A 189 20.31 -5.96 2.83
CA LYS A 189 19.51 -5.29 3.86
C LYS A 189 20.22 -5.30 5.23
N ILE A 190 20.74 -6.44 5.66
CA ILE A 190 21.47 -6.57 6.93
C ILE A 190 22.72 -5.68 6.93
N LYS A 191 23.48 -5.62 5.84
CA LYS A 191 24.65 -4.73 5.72
C LYS A 191 24.25 -3.26 5.81
N ALA A 192 23.18 -2.85 5.10
CA ALA A 192 22.68 -1.48 5.14
C ALA A 192 22.21 -1.04 6.54
N LEU A 193 21.77 -1.99 7.38
CA LEU A 193 21.41 -1.74 8.78
C LEU A 193 22.64 -1.52 9.67
N LYS A 194 23.75 -2.20 9.38
CA LYS A 194 25.00 -2.03 10.14
C LYS A 194 25.59 -0.63 9.99
N ASP A 195 25.42 -0.03 8.81
CA ASP A 195 25.95 1.31 8.50
C ASP A 195 25.02 2.45 8.96
N LYS A 196 23.78 2.10 9.36
CA LYS A 196 22.83 3.04 9.97
C LYS A 196 22.81 2.78 11.46
N GLU A 197 23.38 3.68 12.25
CA GLU A 197 23.15 3.72 13.71
C GLU A 197 21.67 3.90 13.94
N GLY A 198 20.87 2.86 13.94
CA GLY A 198 19.49 3.12 14.13
C GLY A 198 18.51 2.02 13.81
N LEU A 199 17.33 2.47 13.62
CA LEU A 199 16.12 1.70 13.45
C LEU A 199 16.06 1.09 12.05
N SER A 200 15.63 -0.17 11.97
CA SER A 200 15.40 -0.85 10.69
C SER A 200 14.12 -0.40 10.01
N GLY A 201 13.13 0.05 10.80
CA GLY A 201 11.83 0.53 10.37
C GLY A 201 11.65 2.05 10.49
N VAL A 202 10.42 2.52 10.27
CA VAL A 202 10.01 3.90 10.52
C VAL A 202 9.97 4.15 12.02
N PRO A 203 10.67 5.16 12.58
CA PRO A 203 10.66 5.44 14.01
C PRO A 203 9.25 5.77 14.51
N SER A 204 8.91 5.31 15.70
CA SER A 204 7.70 5.76 16.40
C SER A 204 7.89 7.15 17.02
N GLY A 205 9.15 7.49 17.29
CA GLY A 205 9.55 8.68 18.02
C GLY A 205 9.36 8.56 19.54
N PHE A 206 9.12 7.32 20.03
CA PHE A 206 9.20 6.95 21.43
C PHE A 206 10.39 6.01 21.60
N ARG A 207 11.40 6.44 22.32
CA ARG A 207 12.70 5.77 22.43
C ARG A 207 12.61 4.29 22.84
N ASP A 208 11.82 4.02 23.89
CA ASP A 208 11.72 2.67 24.40
C ASP A 208 10.82 1.78 23.52
N VAL A 209 9.82 2.35 22.84
CA VAL A 209 9.05 1.63 21.81
C VAL A 209 9.93 1.26 20.63
N ASP A 210 10.74 2.20 20.16
CA ASP A 210 11.65 2.01 19.03
C ASP A 210 12.75 0.98 19.34
N LYS A 211 13.23 0.96 20.58
CA LYS A 211 14.19 -0.04 21.05
C LYS A 211 13.63 -1.46 20.99
N GLU A 212 12.37 -1.65 21.38
CA GLU A 212 11.73 -2.97 21.41
C GLU A 212 11.24 -3.44 20.04
N THR A 213 10.86 -2.50 19.15
CA THR A 213 10.29 -2.84 17.84
C THR A 213 11.29 -2.74 16.69
N GLY A 214 12.40 -2.04 16.88
CA GLY A 214 13.31 -1.63 15.79
C GLY A 214 12.67 -0.61 14.85
N GLY A 215 11.61 0.11 15.30
CA GLY A 215 10.73 0.94 14.48
C GLY A 215 9.68 0.11 13.73
N TRP A 216 8.74 0.79 13.08
CA TRP A 216 7.65 0.16 12.32
C TRP A 216 8.16 -0.41 11.01
N GLN A 217 8.14 -1.74 10.87
CA GLN A 217 8.71 -2.43 9.72
C GLN A 217 7.81 -2.30 8.48
N ASN A 218 8.43 -2.18 7.32
CA ASN A 218 7.71 -2.16 6.04
C ASN A 218 6.86 -3.43 5.88
N SER A 219 5.71 -3.28 5.25
CA SER A 219 4.73 -4.35 5.02
C SER A 219 4.02 -4.87 6.27
N ASP A 220 4.28 -4.33 7.47
CA ASP A 220 3.61 -4.76 8.69
C ASP A 220 2.27 -4.04 8.91
N LEU A 221 1.32 -4.80 9.47
CA LEU A 221 0.08 -4.28 10.02
C LEU A 221 0.22 -4.22 11.55
N ILE A 222 0.16 -3.02 12.09
CA ILE A 222 0.25 -2.72 13.51
C ILE A 222 -1.13 -2.32 14.02
N ILE A 223 -1.61 -2.99 15.03
CA ILE A 223 -2.88 -2.66 15.69
C ILE A 223 -2.59 -2.07 17.07
N ILE A 224 -3.15 -0.88 17.32
CA ILE A 224 -3.10 -0.24 18.64
C ILE A 224 -4.53 -0.18 19.17
N ALA A 225 -4.80 -0.98 20.19
CA ALA A 225 -6.14 -1.13 20.71
C ALA A 225 -6.27 -0.56 22.12
N ALA A 226 -7.40 0.06 22.43
CA ALA A 226 -7.71 0.53 23.77
C ALA A 226 -9.22 0.70 24.01
N ARG A 227 -9.59 0.83 25.28
CA ARG A 227 -10.93 1.29 25.65
C ARG A 227 -11.11 2.78 25.32
N PRO A 228 -12.36 3.26 25.14
CA PRO A 228 -12.64 4.68 25.03
C PRO A 228 -11.98 5.49 26.15
N ALA A 229 -11.59 6.72 25.87
CA ALA A 229 -10.94 7.66 26.79
C ALA A 229 -9.52 7.26 27.29
N MET A 230 -8.94 6.15 26.82
CA MET A 230 -7.54 5.79 27.12
C MET A 230 -6.52 6.67 26.38
N GLY A 231 -6.95 7.46 25.39
CA GLY A 231 -6.08 8.34 24.63
C GLY A 231 -5.53 7.76 23.33
N LYS A 232 -6.23 6.80 22.67
CA LYS A 232 -5.80 6.20 21.40
C LYS A 232 -5.41 7.24 20.35
N THR A 233 -6.32 8.16 20.03
CA THR A 233 -6.09 9.25 19.07
C THR A 233 -4.97 10.17 19.53
N ALA A 234 -4.86 10.45 20.84
CA ALA A 234 -3.78 11.28 21.38
C ALA A 234 -2.40 10.60 21.21
N PHE A 235 -2.32 9.28 21.42
CA PHE A 235 -1.10 8.50 21.20
C PHE A 235 -0.72 8.49 19.71
N LEU A 236 -1.71 8.26 18.84
CA LEU A 236 -1.52 8.30 17.39
C LEU A 236 -1.00 9.68 16.93
N LEU A 237 -1.59 10.78 17.43
CA LEU A 237 -1.18 12.14 17.08
C LEU A 237 0.21 12.49 17.62
N SER A 238 0.57 12.04 18.84
CA SER A 238 1.92 12.20 19.37
C SER A 238 2.95 11.49 18.50
N MET A 239 2.65 10.25 18.08
CA MET A 239 3.48 9.49 17.15
C MET A 239 3.55 10.16 15.78
N ALA A 240 2.41 10.59 15.22
CA ALA A 240 2.35 11.28 13.94
C ALA A 240 3.20 12.57 13.95
N ARG A 241 3.11 13.36 15.02
CA ARG A 241 3.96 14.53 15.22
C ARG A 241 5.45 14.16 15.25
N ASN A 242 5.82 13.15 16.01
CA ASN A 242 7.21 12.71 16.09
C ASN A 242 7.74 12.26 14.72
N ILE A 243 6.97 11.49 13.96
CA ILE A 243 7.36 11.00 12.63
C ILE A 243 7.45 12.15 11.63
N ALA A 244 6.41 12.98 11.53
CA ALA A 244 6.34 14.02 10.50
C ALA A 244 7.19 15.24 10.83
N VAL A 245 7.20 15.70 12.10
CA VAL A 245 7.90 16.93 12.50
C VAL A 245 9.35 16.63 12.89
N GLN A 246 9.60 15.67 13.80
CA GLN A 246 10.97 15.41 14.26
C GLN A 246 11.82 14.65 13.23
N HIS A 247 11.24 13.61 12.62
CA HIS A 247 11.96 12.77 11.67
C HIS A 247 11.79 13.19 10.21
N GLN A 248 10.91 14.15 9.91
CA GLN A 248 10.63 14.65 8.56
C GLN A 248 10.28 13.52 7.56
N ILE A 249 9.59 12.48 8.06
CA ILE A 249 9.18 11.33 7.25
C ILE A 249 7.77 11.55 6.72
N PRO A 250 7.56 11.49 5.38
CA PRO A 250 6.23 11.62 4.79
C PRO A 250 5.27 10.54 5.30
N MET A 251 4.13 10.96 5.83
CA MET A 251 3.14 10.07 6.40
C MET A 251 1.71 10.46 6.04
N ALA A 252 0.80 9.48 6.08
CA ALA A 252 -0.62 9.70 5.87
C ALA A 252 -1.43 9.31 7.11
N LEU A 253 -2.40 10.14 7.48
CA LEU A 253 -3.34 9.91 8.58
C LEU A 253 -4.77 9.95 8.05
N PHE A 254 -5.47 8.83 8.14
CA PHE A 254 -6.90 8.73 7.83
C PHE A 254 -7.71 8.81 9.11
N SER A 255 -8.49 9.88 9.24
CA SER A 255 -9.36 10.12 10.39
C SER A 255 -10.82 9.89 9.99
N LEU A 256 -11.40 8.83 10.49
CA LEU A 256 -12.79 8.45 10.17
C LEU A 256 -13.78 8.95 11.25
N GLU A 257 -13.28 9.44 12.38
CA GLU A 257 -14.09 9.90 13.52
C GLU A 257 -14.04 11.43 13.71
N MET A 258 -12.89 12.04 13.45
CA MET A 258 -12.65 13.44 13.77
C MET A 258 -12.29 14.26 12.54
N ALA A 259 -12.74 15.52 12.51
CA ALA A 259 -12.36 16.48 11.47
C ALA A 259 -10.86 16.82 11.52
N SER A 260 -10.24 17.01 10.36
CA SER A 260 -8.80 17.32 10.20
C SER A 260 -8.36 18.52 11.05
N VAL A 261 -9.15 19.58 11.07
CA VAL A 261 -8.87 20.79 11.87
C VAL A 261 -8.79 20.48 13.37
N GLN A 262 -9.63 19.56 13.88
CA GLN A 262 -9.59 19.17 15.28
C GLN A 262 -8.32 18.39 15.63
N LEU A 263 -7.84 17.53 14.71
CA LEU A 263 -6.59 16.80 14.88
C LEU A 263 -5.40 17.77 14.90
N ILE A 264 -5.33 18.68 13.94
CA ILE A 264 -4.29 19.71 13.88
C ILE A 264 -4.33 20.59 15.13
N THR A 265 -5.50 21.00 15.62
CA THR A 265 -5.61 21.78 16.86
C THR A 265 -5.03 21.04 18.07
N ARG A 266 -5.23 19.71 18.15
CA ARG A 266 -4.61 18.87 19.20
C ARG A 266 -3.09 18.78 19.03
N MET A 267 -2.60 18.65 17.80
CA MET A 267 -1.15 18.65 17.54
C MET A 267 -0.53 20.01 17.93
N ILE A 268 -1.18 21.13 17.61
CA ILE A 268 -0.77 22.47 18.02
C ILE A 268 -0.71 22.56 19.55
N ALA A 269 -1.73 22.07 20.26
CA ALA A 269 -1.73 22.04 21.73
C ALA A 269 -0.52 21.28 22.28
N SER A 270 -0.24 20.11 21.71
CA SER A 270 0.89 19.28 22.07
C SER A 270 2.25 19.94 21.80
N GLU A 271 2.36 20.73 20.73
CA GLU A 271 3.61 21.38 20.31
C GLU A 271 3.87 22.66 21.11
N THR A 272 2.84 23.48 21.27
CA THR A 272 2.97 24.79 21.91
C THR A 272 2.90 24.73 23.44
N GLY A 273 2.43 23.61 24.01
CA GLY A 273 2.15 23.50 25.45
C GLY A 273 0.93 24.32 25.90
N ILE A 274 0.11 24.81 24.95
CA ILE A 274 -1.13 25.54 25.24
C ILE A 274 -2.27 24.53 25.33
N SER A 275 -3.05 24.58 26.41
CA SER A 275 -4.13 23.60 26.58
C SER A 275 -5.15 23.67 25.44
N SER A 276 -5.64 22.50 25.00
CA SER A 276 -6.66 22.40 23.96
C SER A 276 -7.94 23.19 24.29
N GLU A 277 -8.23 23.40 25.56
CA GLU A 277 -9.38 24.22 26.01
C GLU A 277 -9.17 25.70 25.68
N LYS A 278 -7.97 26.24 25.97
CA LYS A 278 -7.63 27.66 25.64
C LYS A 278 -7.64 27.90 24.14
N LEU A 279 -7.03 26.97 23.36
CA LEU A 279 -7.05 27.07 21.90
C LEU A 279 -8.47 27.07 21.35
N ARG A 280 -9.35 26.19 21.85
CA ARG A 280 -10.75 26.12 21.41
C ARG A 280 -11.57 27.35 21.77
N LYS A 281 -11.29 27.95 22.93
CA LYS A 281 -12.01 29.17 23.39
C LYS A 281 -11.40 30.48 22.85
N GLY A 282 -10.22 30.42 22.22
CA GLY A 282 -9.49 31.61 21.79
C GLY A 282 -8.98 32.46 22.95
N GLN A 283 -8.92 31.93 24.18
CA GLN A 283 -8.54 32.63 25.40
C GLN A 283 -7.05 32.46 25.67
N MET A 284 -6.23 33.13 24.87
CA MET A 284 -4.78 33.08 24.97
C MET A 284 -4.21 34.45 25.34
N SER A 285 -3.12 34.47 26.12
CA SER A 285 -2.34 35.68 26.36
C SER A 285 -1.49 36.03 25.13
N ASP A 286 -0.99 37.26 25.07
CA ASP A 286 -0.12 37.73 23.98
C ASP A 286 1.16 36.86 23.90
N GLU A 287 1.69 36.39 25.03
CA GLU A 287 2.83 35.49 25.08
C GLU A 287 2.49 34.10 24.51
N GLU A 288 1.29 33.57 24.78
CA GLU A 288 0.81 32.32 24.23
C GLU A 288 0.59 32.42 22.72
N TRP A 289 0.11 33.57 22.22
CA TRP A 289 0.00 33.86 20.80
C TRP A 289 1.38 33.86 20.11
N GLN A 290 2.37 34.53 20.70
CA GLN A 290 3.74 34.51 20.15
C GLN A 290 4.33 33.09 20.13
N ARG A 291 4.14 32.33 21.20
CA ARG A 291 4.58 30.95 21.28
C ARG A 291 3.92 30.11 20.21
N LEU A 292 2.63 30.30 19.97
CA LEU A 292 1.89 29.60 18.92
C LEU A 292 2.51 29.88 17.56
N PHE A 293 2.69 31.15 17.18
CA PHE A 293 3.27 31.50 15.88
C PHE A 293 4.70 31.01 15.70
N ASN A 294 5.50 30.98 16.75
CA ASN A 294 6.89 30.52 16.66
C ASN A 294 6.99 28.99 16.45
N ASN A 295 6.09 28.22 17.07
CA ASN A 295 6.19 26.74 17.06
C ASN A 295 5.35 26.08 15.95
N VAL A 296 4.36 26.79 15.38
CA VAL A 296 3.51 26.22 14.32
C VAL A 296 4.25 26.04 13.00
N SER A 297 5.30 26.82 12.73
CA SER A 297 6.05 26.76 11.48
C SER A 297 6.66 25.37 11.18
N GLU A 298 7.07 24.64 12.19
CA GLU A 298 7.58 23.27 12.02
C GLU A 298 6.47 22.31 11.60
N LEU A 299 5.28 22.47 12.16
CA LEU A 299 4.12 21.66 11.80
C LEU A 299 3.57 22.02 10.41
N GLU A 300 3.61 23.29 10.00
CA GLU A 300 3.20 23.73 8.66
C GLU A 300 4.05 23.11 7.55
N ASN A 301 5.35 22.92 7.80
CA ASN A 301 6.29 22.33 6.84
C ASN A 301 6.41 20.81 6.97
N ALA A 302 5.71 20.19 7.91
CA ALA A 302 5.78 18.75 8.12
C ALA A 302 5.11 17.98 6.96
N PRO A 303 5.72 16.91 6.46
CA PRO A 303 5.16 16.10 5.37
C PRO A 303 4.04 15.17 5.87
N LEU A 304 2.97 15.76 6.41
CA LEU A 304 1.80 15.09 6.98
C LEU A 304 0.58 15.29 6.08
N TYR A 305 0.02 14.20 5.59
CA TYR A 305 -1.19 14.18 4.75
C TYR A 305 -2.37 13.64 5.55
N ILE A 306 -3.43 14.43 5.71
CA ILE A 306 -4.62 14.05 6.49
C ILE A 306 -5.82 13.91 5.55
N ASP A 307 -6.53 12.79 5.69
CA ASP A 307 -7.78 12.52 4.99
C ASP A 307 -8.89 12.27 6.04
N GLU A 308 -10.04 12.96 5.88
CA GLU A 308 -11.18 12.87 6.81
C GLU A 308 -12.44 12.28 6.16
N THR A 309 -12.27 11.48 5.11
CA THR A 309 -13.39 10.88 4.41
C THR A 309 -14.16 9.93 5.34
N PRO A 310 -15.44 10.20 5.67
CA PRO A 310 -16.23 9.34 6.54
C PRO A 310 -16.60 8.03 5.85
N ALA A 311 -16.76 6.96 6.62
CA ALA A 311 -17.17 5.63 6.14
C ALA A 311 -16.34 5.13 4.95
N LEU A 312 -15.04 5.36 4.99
CA LEU A 312 -14.09 5.03 3.93
C LEU A 312 -14.11 3.54 3.61
N SER A 313 -14.36 3.18 2.35
CA SER A 313 -14.28 1.80 1.91
C SER A 313 -12.82 1.34 1.82
N VAL A 314 -12.60 0.03 1.97
CA VAL A 314 -11.26 -0.57 1.79
C VAL A 314 -10.72 -0.28 0.40
N PHE A 315 -11.59 -0.22 -0.60
CA PHE A 315 -11.23 0.07 -1.98
C PHE A 315 -10.70 1.50 -2.14
N ASP A 316 -11.49 2.50 -1.68
CA ASP A 316 -11.08 3.91 -1.72
C ASP A 316 -9.81 4.16 -0.89
N PHE A 317 -9.72 3.51 0.28
CA PHE A 317 -8.53 3.56 1.11
C PHE A 317 -7.29 3.08 0.34
N ARG A 318 -7.38 1.93 -0.35
CA ARG A 318 -6.28 1.39 -1.17
C ARG A 318 -5.87 2.38 -2.27
N ALA A 319 -6.85 2.93 -3.01
CA ALA A 319 -6.60 3.88 -4.10
C ALA A 319 -5.90 5.16 -3.60
N LYS A 320 -6.40 5.74 -2.49
CA LYS A 320 -5.80 6.91 -1.84
C LYS A 320 -4.39 6.62 -1.34
N CYS A 321 -4.18 5.50 -0.64
CA CYS A 321 -2.86 5.11 -0.14
C CYS A 321 -1.84 4.94 -1.28
N ARG A 322 -2.23 4.27 -2.37
CA ARG A 322 -1.36 4.10 -3.55
C ARG A 322 -0.95 5.45 -4.12
N ARG A 323 -1.91 6.37 -4.29
CA ARG A 323 -1.63 7.72 -4.79
C ARG A 323 -0.66 8.47 -3.87
N LEU A 324 -0.89 8.45 -2.55
CA LEU A 324 -0.04 9.11 -1.56
C LEU A 324 1.38 8.53 -1.53
N VAL A 325 1.54 7.21 -1.61
CA VAL A 325 2.86 6.57 -1.68
C VAL A 325 3.58 6.93 -2.98
N MET A 326 2.90 6.90 -4.13
CA MET A 326 3.54 7.15 -5.43
C MET A 326 3.84 8.63 -5.68
N GLN A 327 2.94 9.54 -5.30
CA GLN A 327 3.08 10.98 -5.59
C GLN A 327 3.85 11.74 -4.52
N HIS A 328 3.70 11.34 -3.26
CA HIS A 328 4.26 12.06 -2.11
C HIS A 328 5.29 11.26 -1.33
N GLY A 329 5.59 10.04 -1.75
CA GLY A 329 6.62 9.21 -1.12
C GLY A 329 6.28 8.79 0.32
N VAL A 330 4.99 8.70 0.67
CA VAL A 330 4.54 8.32 2.02
C VAL A 330 5.17 7.01 2.45
N LYS A 331 5.72 6.98 3.67
CA LYS A 331 6.44 5.84 4.25
C LYS A 331 5.68 5.12 5.34
N ILE A 332 4.62 5.70 5.87
CA ILE A 332 3.78 5.11 6.91
C ILE A 332 2.34 5.63 6.76
N ILE A 333 1.38 4.76 7.02
CA ILE A 333 -0.05 5.06 6.94
C ILE A 333 -0.70 4.77 8.29
N MET A 334 -1.52 5.70 8.79
CA MET A 334 -2.26 5.57 10.04
C MET A 334 -3.76 5.69 9.81
N VAL A 335 -4.57 4.92 10.55
CA VAL A 335 -6.04 4.90 10.45
C VAL A 335 -6.68 5.00 11.84
N ASP A 336 -7.52 6.01 12.05
CA ASP A 336 -8.31 6.20 13.28
C ASP A 336 -9.81 6.15 12.95
N TYR A 337 -10.51 5.07 13.22
CA TYR A 337 -10.16 3.73 13.61
C TYR A 337 -10.85 2.68 12.70
N LEU A 338 -10.31 1.49 12.67
CA LEU A 338 -10.64 0.46 11.66
C LEU A 338 -12.13 0.06 11.67
N GLN A 339 -12.83 0.12 12.81
CA GLN A 339 -14.25 -0.23 12.90
C GLN A 339 -15.18 0.79 12.21
N LEU A 340 -14.72 1.94 11.77
CA LEU A 340 -15.50 2.89 10.96
C LEU A 340 -15.34 2.65 9.46
N MET A 341 -14.41 1.79 9.05
CA MET A 341 -14.27 1.39 7.65
C MET A 341 -15.41 0.47 7.20
N THR A 342 -15.63 0.43 5.89
CA THR A 342 -16.57 -0.49 5.24
C THR A 342 -15.84 -1.44 4.30
N ALA A 343 -16.31 -2.69 4.23
CA ALA A 343 -15.68 -3.69 3.36
C ALA A 343 -16.05 -3.50 1.88
N ASN A 344 -17.27 -2.99 1.59
CA ASN A 344 -17.82 -2.85 0.24
C ASN A 344 -18.42 -1.45 0.01
N ASN A 345 -18.33 -0.95 -1.22
CA ASN A 345 -19.05 0.24 -1.69
C ASN A 345 -20.56 -0.11 -1.85
N GLY A 346 -21.37 0.28 -0.87
CA GLY A 346 -22.83 0.45 -1.05
C GLY A 346 -23.73 -0.77 -0.99
N GLY A 347 -23.27 -1.97 -0.72
CA GLY A 347 -24.13 -3.13 -0.54
C GLY A 347 -24.68 -3.24 0.89
N LYS A 348 -26.00 -3.06 1.10
CA LYS A 348 -26.70 -3.46 2.32
C LYS A 348 -26.67 -4.99 2.48
N GLY A 349 -25.50 -5.54 2.72
CA GLY A 349 -25.34 -6.92 3.15
C GLY A 349 -25.42 -6.95 4.67
N SER A 350 -26.51 -7.51 5.20
CA SER A 350 -26.65 -7.92 6.61
C SER A 350 -25.62 -9.04 6.92
N GLY A 351 -24.35 -8.76 6.69
CA GLY A 351 -23.24 -9.63 7.07
C GLY A 351 -22.92 -9.46 8.55
N ASN A 352 -22.48 -10.54 9.19
CA ASN A 352 -21.98 -10.49 10.55
C ASN A 352 -20.84 -9.46 10.64
N ARG A 353 -20.94 -8.47 11.51
CA ARG A 353 -19.93 -7.40 11.71
C ARG A 353 -18.52 -7.95 11.92
N GLU A 354 -18.42 -9.10 12.54
CA GLU A 354 -17.16 -9.82 12.74
C GLU A 354 -16.49 -10.20 11.41
N GLN A 355 -17.28 -10.68 10.43
CA GLN A 355 -16.77 -11.04 9.10
C GLN A 355 -16.32 -9.80 8.31
N GLU A 356 -17.03 -8.69 8.46
CA GLU A 356 -16.65 -7.42 7.85
C GLU A 356 -15.30 -6.92 8.39
N ILE A 357 -15.13 -6.90 9.71
CA ILE A 357 -13.88 -6.51 10.36
C ILE A 357 -12.73 -7.46 9.97
N ALA A 358 -13.01 -8.77 9.85
CA ALA A 358 -12.06 -9.75 9.38
C ALA A 358 -11.58 -9.45 7.93
N THR A 359 -12.50 -9.05 7.07
CA THR A 359 -12.20 -8.68 5.68
C THR A 359 -11.37 -7.39 5.62
N ILE A 360 -11.76 -6.36 6.38
CA ILE A 360 -11.02 -5.09 6.49
C ILE A 360 -9.58 -5.35 6.96
N SER A 361 -9.40 -6.12 8.05
CA SER A 361 -8.06 -6.39 8.62
C SER A 361 -7.14 -7.12 7.64
N ARG A 362 -7.66 -8.14 6.96
CA ARG A 362 -6.89 -8.84 5.91
C ARG A 362 -6.53 -7.92 4.75
N SER A 363 -7.44 -7.04 4.38
CA SER A 363 -7.20 -6.07 3.31
C SER A 363 -6.17 -5.02 3.70
N LEU A 364 -6.19 -4.51 4.95
CA LEU A 364 -5.16 -3.60 5.44
C LEU A 364 -3.77 -4.25 5.42
N LYS A 365 -3.65 -5.53 5.83
CA LYS A 365 -2.38 -6.28 5.71
C LYS A 365 -1.95 -6.47 4.26
N ALA A 366 -2.90 -6.75 3.36
CA ALA A 366 -2.60 -6.86 1.93
C ALA A 366 -2.09 -5.53 1.35
N ILE A 367 -2.70 -4.40 1.74
CA ILE A 367 -2.28 -3.05 1.32
C ILE A 367 -0.88 -2.71 1.87
N ALA A 368 -0.61 -2.99 3.14
CA ALA A 368 0.72 -2.81 3.74
C ALA A 368 1.79 -3.57 2.95
N LYS A 369 1.51 -4.81 2.58
CA LYS A 369 2.42 -5.66 1.78
C LYS A 369 2.55 -5.17 0.34
N GLU A 370 1.46 -4.76 -0.30
CA GLU A 370 1.41 -4.26 -1.67
C GLU A 370 2.25 -2.99 -1.84
N LEU A 371 2.06 -2.03 -0.92
CA LEU A 371 2.73 -0.73 -0.95
C LEU A 371 4.10 -0.74 -0.29
N ASN A 372 4.46 -1.83 0.40
CA ASN A 372 5.70 -1.98 1.18
C ASN A 372 5.90 -0.84 2.19
N VAL A 373 4.83 -0.49 2.91
CA VAL A 373 4.83 0.51 4.00
C VAL A 373 4.12 -0.06 5.23
N PRO A 374 4.51 0.32 6.46
CA PRO A 374 3.76 -0.02 7.66
C PRO A 374 2.39 0.66 7.65
N VAL A 375 1.38 -0.10 8.09
CA VAL A 375 0.02 0.41 8.31
C VAL A 375 -0.32 0.25 9.78
N ILE A 376 -0.59 1.37 10.46
CA ILE A 376 -1.04 1.41 11.85
C ILE A 376 -2.55 1.64 11.86
N ALA A 377 -3.31 0.76 12.48
CA ALA A 377 -4.75 0.95 12.63
C ALA A 377 -5.15 0.92 14.10
N LEU A 378 -5.90 1.93 14.51
CA LEU A 378 -6.50 1.94 15.84
C LEU A 378 -7.69 0.99 15.90
N SER A 379 -7.88 0.36 17.05
CA SER A 379 -9.01 -0.53 17.33
C SER A 379 -9.61 -0.25 18.71
N GLN A 380 -10.91 -0.47 18.82
CA GLN A 380 -11.60 -0.36 20.10
C GLN A 380 -11.74 -1.74 20.75
N LEU A 381 -11.44 -1.83 22.04
CA LEU A 381 -11.58 -3.06 22.82
C LEU A 381 -13.01 -3.29 23.31
N SER A 382 -13.36 -4.55 23.52
CA SER A 382 -14.64 -4.96 24.11
C SER A 382 -14.78 -4.44 25.55
N ARG A 383 -16.02 -4.35 26.04
CA ARG A 383 -16.30 -3.92 27.44
C ARG A 383 -15.84 -4.94 28.47
N GLY A 384 -15.53 -6.18 28.08
CA GLY A 384 -15.10 -7.26 28.97
C GLY A 384 -13.84 -6.93 29.78
N VAL A 385 -12.97 -6.05 29.28
CA VAL A 385 -11.77 -5.56 30.00
C VAL A 385 -12.15 -4.96 31.35
N GLU A 386 -13.25 -4.20 31.41
CA GLU A 386 -13.67 -3.47 32.61
C GLU A 386 -14.21 -4.40 33.72
N GLY A 387 -14.53 -5.66 33.40
CA GLY A 387 -14.95 -6.69 34.37
C GLY A 387 -13.79 -7.32 35.14
N ARG A 388 -12.53 -7.17 34.69
CA ARG A 388 -11.37 -7.75 35.35
C ARG A 388 -10.92 -6.93 36.55
N PRO A 389 -10.35 -7.58 37.59
CA PRO A 389 -9.83 -6.86 38.75
C PRO A 389 -8.73 -5.85 38.38
N ASN A 390 -7.77 -6.23 37.54
CA ASN A 390 -6.64 -5.40 37.14
C ASN A 390 -6.92 -4.47 35.95
N LYS A 391 -8.08 -4.58 35.30
CA LYS A 391 -8.46 -3.77 34.10
C LYS A 391 -7.44 -3.80 32.97
N ARG A 392 -6.45 -4.70 32.99
CA ARG A 392 -5.37 -4.78 32.04
C ARG A 392 -5.84 -5.45 30.75
N PRO A 393 -5.65 -4.84 29.56
CA PRO A 393 -6.05 -5.41 28.28
C PRO A 393 -5.25 -6.66 27.91
N GLN A 394 -5.88 -7.56 27.14
CA GLN A 394 -5.30 -8.79 26.62
C GLN A 394 -5.79 -9.08 25.20
N LEU A 395 -5.12 -9.97 24.47
CA LEU A 395 -5.51 -10.35 23.10
C LEU A 395 -6.96 -10.83 22.99
N SER A 396 -7.46 -11.54 24.01
CA SER A 396 -8.87 -11.99 24.07
C SER A 396 -9.90 -10.85 24.08
N ASP A 397 -9.49 -9.61 24.36
CA ASP A 397 -10.38 -8.45 24.39
C ASP A 397 -10.66 -7.88 23.01
N LEU A 398 -9.90 -8.33 22.01
CA LEU A 398 -10.21 -8.16 20.58
C LEU A 398 -11.30 -9.14 20.11
N ARG A 399 -12.13 -9.69 21.00
CA ARG A 399 -12.96 -10.90 20.86
C ARG A 399 -13.97 -10.88 19.71
N GLU A 400 -14.47 -9.72 19.32
CA GLU A 400 -15.29 -9.58 18.10
C GLU A 400 -14.42 -9.56 16.82
N SER A 401 -13.12 -9.82 16.97
CA SER A 401 -12.12 -9.56 15.93
C SER A 401 -10.90 -10.48 16.07
N GLY A 402 -11.08 -11.76 16.37
CA GLY A 402 -9.98 -12.75 16.33
C GLY A 402 -9.22 -12.72 15.00
N ALA A 403 -9.89 -12.29 13.94
CA ALA A 403 -9.28 -12.07 12.65
C ALA A 403 -8.30 -10.86 12.61
N ILE A 404 -8.52 -9.82 13.43
CA ILE A 404 -7.56 -8.70 13.59
C ILE A 404 -6.25 -9.27 14.14
N GLU A 405 -6.35 -10.05 15.21
CA GLU A 405 -5.17 -10.68 15.82
C GLU A 405 -4.42 -11.55 14.83
N GLN A 406 -5.10 -12.35 14.02
CA GLN A 406 -4.46 -13.22 13.02
C GLN A 406 -3.77 -12.42 11.91
N ALA A 407 -4.39 -11.35 11.43
CA ALA A 407 -3.87 -10.54 10.32
C ALA A 407 -2.69 -9.66 10.74
N ALA A 408 -2.70 -9.14 11.98
CA ALA A 408 -1.70 -8.20 12.48
C ALA A 408 -0.34 -8.88 12.76
N ASP A 409 0.73 -8.15 12.50
CA ASP A 409 2.10 -8.53 12.87
C ASP A 409 2.43 -8.08 14.29
N ILE A 410 1.96 -6.88 14.66
CA ILE A 410 2.07 -6.34 16.02
C ILE A 410 0.68 -5.98 16.51
N VAL A 411 0.37 -6.38 17.74
CA VAL A 411 -0.83 -5.95 18.47
C VAL A 411 -0.39 -5.35 19.77
N SER A 412 -0.72 -4.08 19.97
CA SER A 412 -0.40 -3.33 21.18
C SER A 412 -1.66 -2.80 21.83
N PHE A 413 -1.62 -2.68 23.15
CA PHE A 413 -2.71 -2.13 23.94
C PHE A 413 -2.25 -0.89 24.67
N LEU A 414 -3.07 0.15 24.65
CA LEU A 414 -2.82 1.34 25.47
C LEU A 414 -3.62 1.24 26.75
N PHE A 415 -2.90 1.34 27.88
CA PHE A 415 -3.45 1.23 29.22
C PHE A 415 -3.04 2.43 30.08
N ARG A 416 -4.02 2.99 30.81
CA ARG A 416 -3.81 4.10 31.75
C ARG A 416 -4.42 3.74 33.10
N PRO A 417 -3.58 3.35 34.08
CA PRO A 417 -4.05 3.01 35.43
C PRO A 417 -4.82 4.14 36.13
N GLU A 418 -4.33 5.37 36.00
CA GLU A 418 -4.95 6.58 36.57
C GLU A 418 -6.44 6.71 36.20
N TYR A 419 -6.81 6.37 34.96
CA TYR A 419 -8.20 6.40 34.50
C TYR A 419 -9.10 5.48 35.32
N TYR A 420 -8.57 4.37 35.78
CA TYR A 420 -9.26 3.39 36.65
C TYR A 420 -9.03 3.64 38.12
N LYS A 421 -8.43 4.79 38.52
CA LYS A 421 -8.08 5.13 39.89
C LYS A 421 -7.13 4.12 40.55
N ILE A 422 -6.27 3.53 39.78
CA ILE A 422 -5.17 2.68 40.24
C ILE A 422 -3.98 3.60 40.49
N GLU A 423 -3.61 3.80 41.77
CA GLU A 423 -2.60 4.79 42.17
C GLU A 423 -1.18 4.32 41.94
N ASN A 424 -0.93 3.03 42.02
CA ASN A 424 0.39 2.45 41.89
C ASN A 424 0.43 1.32 40.86
N TRP A 425 1.54 1.17 40.20
CA TRP A 425 1.87 0.00 39.41
C TRP A 425 2.10 -1.23 40.30
N GLU A 426 2.18 -2.42 39.70
CA GLU A 426 2.43 -3.68 40.44
C GLU A 426 3.79 -3.68 41.18
N ASP A 427 4.75 -2.89 40.71
CA ASP A 427 6.07 -2.68 41.35
C ASP A 427 6.04 -1.64 42.49
N GLY A 428 4.87 -1.09 42.84
CA GLY A 428 4.69 -0.08 43.85
C GLY A 428 5.02 1.35 43.43
N SER A 429 5.50 1.59 42.21
CA SER A 429 5.75 2.94 41.71
C SER A 429 4.46 3.69 41.39
N PRO A 430 4.39 5.05 41.53
CA PRO A 430 3.20 5.83 41.25
C PRO A 430 2.82 5.76 39.77
N SER A 431 1.53 5.66 39.47
CA SER A 431 1.00 5.56 38.11
C SER A 431 0.47 6.90 37.56
N ALA A 432 0.42 7.94 38.39
CA ALA A 432 -0.12 9.25 38.03
C ALA A 432 0.66 9.86 36.86
N GLY A 433 -0.06 10.35 35.84
CA GLY A 433 0.55 10.94 34.64
C GLY A 433 1.28 9.93 33.75
N GLN A 434 1.08 8.62 33.97
CA GLN A 434 1.71 7.57 33.19
C GLN A 434 0.69 6.74 32.39
N ALA A 435 1.20 6.14 31.34
CA ALA A 435 0.50 5.16 30.51
C ALA A 435 1.44 4.01 30.18
N GLU A 436 0.89 2.92 29.71
CA GLU A 436 1.65 1.77 29.27
C GLU A 436 1.20 1.35 27.87
N LEU A 437 2.15 1.12 26.98
CA LEU A 437 1.94 0.45 25.72
C LEU A 437 2.34 -1.03 25.90
N ILE A 438 1.34 -1.89 25.96
CA ILE A 438 1.50 -3.32 26.14
C ILE A 438 1.61 -3.96 24.75
N ILE A 439 2.77 -4.46 24.36
CA ILE A 439 2.95 -5.21 23.12
C ILE A 439 2.52 -6.65 23.37
N GLY A 440 1.25 -6.96 23.10
CA GLY A 440 0.66 -8.28 23.38
C GLY A 440 0.94 -9.34 22.32
N LYS A 441 1.32 -8.90 21.10
CA LYS A 441 1.76 -9.78 20.00
C LYS A 441 2.82 -9.08 19.19
N HIS A 442 3.90 -9.78 18.90
CA HIS A 442 4.96 -9.33 17.99
C HIS A 442 5.50 -10.52 17.21
N ARG A 443 5.26 -10.59 15.89
CA ARG A 443 5.70 -11.75 15.07
C ARG A 443 7.21 -11.89 14.98
N ASN A 444 7.92 -10.75 14.95
CA ASN A 444 9.36 -10.70 14.70
C ASN A 444 10.17 -10.24 15.93
N GLY A 445 9.54 -10.12 17.11
CA GLY A 445 10.17 -9.63 18.32
C GLY A 445 9.54 -10.15 19.60
N ALA A 446 9.94 -9.58 20.73
CA ALA A 446 9.45 -9.94 22.05
C ALA A 446 8.08 -9.30 22.37
N VAL A 447 7.35 -9.92 23.26
CA VAL A 447 6.18 -9.35 23.94
C VAL A 447 6.70 -8.62 25.17
N THR A 448 6.41 -7.34 25.29
CA THR A 448 6.94 -6.47 26.33
C THR A 448 6.00 -5.30 26.62
N ASP A 449 6.22 -4.63 27.73
CA ASP A 449 5.44 -3.49 28.19
C ASP A 449 6.33 -2.25 28.23
N VAL A 450 5.89 -1.16 27.63
CA VAL A 450 6.63 0.10 27.58
C VAL A 450 5.84 1.17 28.32
N ARG A 451 6.46 1.76 29.36
CA ARG A 451 5.85 2.88 30.09
C ARG A 451 6.13 4.19 29.39
N LEU A 452 5.14 5.06 29.35
CA LEU A 452 5.15 6.36 28.72
C LEU A 452 4.59 7.41 29.68
N SER A 453 5.00 8.65 29.52
CA SER A 453 4.39 9.80 30.18
C SER A 453 3.12 10.23 29.42
N PHE A 454 2.07 10.62 30.14
CA PHE A 454 0.85 11.17 29.57
C PHE A 454 0.43 12.46 30.26
N GLN A 455 0.38 13.54 29.51
CA GLN A 455 -0.10 14.84 29.95
C GLN A 455 -1.55 15.06 29.50
N SER A 456 -2.50 14.92 30.41
CA SER A 456 -3.93 14.98 30.08
C SER A 456 -4.39 16.34 29.55
N SER A 457 -3.83 17.46 30.05
CA SER A 457 -4.15 18.83 29.62
C SER A 457 -3.80 19.13 28.17
N LEU A 458 -2.76 18.46 27.66
CA LEU A 458 -2.27 18.59 26.28
C LEU A 458 -2.66 17.40 25.40
N ALA A 459 -3.23 16.35 25.99
CA ALA A 459 -3.45 15.05 25.36
C ALA A 459 -2.18 14.52 24.66
N LYS A 460 -1.03 14.67 25.32
CA LYS A 460 0.31 14.37 24.79
C LYS A 460 0.91 13.14 25.45
N PHE A 461 1.44 12.24 24.65
CA PHE A 461 2.34 11.18 25.08
C PHE A 461 3.79 11.56 24.81
N SER A 462 4.69 11.14 25.72
CA SER A 462 6.13 11.31 25.59
C SER A 462 6.84 10.15 26.28
N ASP A 463 8.15 10.05 26.08
CA ASP A 463 8.99 9.13 26.85
C ASP A 463 8.90 9.41 28.34
N LEU A 464 9.03 8.36 29.14
CA LEU A 464 9.11 8.49 30.59
C LEU A 464 10.56 8.77 31.00
N ASP A 465 10.84 9.99 31.45
CA ASP A 465 12.15 10.34 32.00
C ASP A 465 12.29 9.77 33.41
N LEU A 466 12.94 8.60 33.52
CA LEU A 466 13.18 7.91 34.79
C LEU A 466 14.20 8.61 35.69
N PHE A 467 15.00 9.52 35.13
CA PHE A 467 15.99 10.32 35.82
C PHE A 467 15.71 11.78 35.50
N GLY A 468 15.35 12.58 36.52
CA GLY A 468 15.04 14.00 36.40
C GLY A 468 16.22 14.88 35.97
N THR A 469 16.90 14.50 34.93
CA THR A 469 17.86 15.32 34.19
C THR A 469 17.08 16.07 33.13
N ASN A 470 16.99 17.41 33.33
CA ASN A 470 16.58 18.37 32.31
C ASN A 470 17.58 18.41 31.14
N GLU A 471 17.97 17.27 30.61
CA GLU A 471 18.63 17.20 29.33
C GLU A 471 17.56 16.99 28.27
N GLN A 472 17.16 18.10 27.65
CA GLN A 472 16.55 18.00 26.32
C GLN A 472 17.43 17.05 25.49
N PRO A 473 16.88 16.04 24.82
CA PRO A 473 17.67 15.23 23.92
C PRO A 473 18.34 16.18 22.92
N SER A 474 19.64 16.30 23.05
CA SER A 474 20.49 16.96 22.07
C SER A 474 20.44 16.09 20.81
N TYR A 475 19.39 16.24 20.02
CA TYR A 475 19.42 15.84 18.62
C TYR A 475 20.54 16.66 17.99
N ALA A 476 21.54 15.98 17.46
CA ALA A 476 22.68 16.60 16.82
C ALA A 476 22.18 17.71 15.89
N GLN A 477 22.37 18.94 16.31
CA GLN A 477 22.26 20.07 15.40
C GLN A 477 23.19 19.74 14.22
N PRO A 478 22.77 19.94 12.98
CA PRO A 478 23.67 19.80 11.86
C PRO A 478 24.90 20.65 12.19
N ASN A 479 26.05 19.98 12.21
CA ASN A 479 27.32 20.54 12.63
C ASN A 479 27.63 21.81 11.84
N GLN A 480 27.28 23.00 12.37
CA GLN A 480 27.56 24.29 11.75
C GLN A 480 29.06 24.53 11.57
N ASN A 481 29.90 23.72 12.21
CA ASN A 481 31.36 23.79 12.07
C ASN A 481 31.92 23.10 10.83
N ALA A 482 31.07 22.48 9.98
CA ALA A 482 31.52 21.91 8.72
C ALA A 482 31.75 22.98 7.63
N PHE A 483 31.28 24.20 7.83
CA PHE A 483 31.46 25.29 6.86
C PHE A 483 32.59 26.25 7.19
N ASP A 484 33.13 26.24 8.41
CA ASP A 484 34.22 27.16 8.82
C ASP A 484 35.63 26.73 8.37
N ASN A 485 35.79 25.54 7.81
CA ASN A 485 37.11 25.05 7.37
C ASN A 485 37.36 25.14 5.86
N ILE A 486 36.45 25.77 5.08
CA ILE A 486 36.71 26.10 3.67
C ILE A 486 36.99 27.61 3.59
N ARG A 487 38.08 28.09 4.15
CA ARG A 487 38.70 29.33 3.71
C ARG A 487 39.49 29.04 2.45
N VAL A 488 38.78 29.12 1.30
CA VAL A 488 39.48 29.31 0.02
C VAL A 488 39.99 30.73 0.01
N SER A 489 41.28 30.91 0.16
CA SER A 489 41.97 32.18 -0.10
C SER A 489 41.84 32.48 -1.60
N ILE A 490 40.90 33.32 -1.94
CA ILE A 490 40.82 33.88 -3.30
C ILE A 490 41.84 35.00 -3.34
N ASP A 491 42.92 34.80 -4.11
CA ASP A 491 43.89 35.82 -4.46
C ASP A 491 43.21 36.81 -5.41
N PRO A 492 43.12 38.12 -5.07
CA PRO A 492 42.40 39.10 -5.92
C PRO A 492 43.09 39.45 -7.24
N SER A 493 44.25 38.84 -7.54
CA SER A 493 45.05 39.18 -8.73
C SER A 493 44.91 38.25 -9.91
N ALA A 494 44.09 37.20 -9.86
CA ALA A 494 43.82 36.35 -11.01
C ALA A 494 42.68 36.93 -11.84
N ALA A 495 43.05 37.77 -12.83
CA ALA A 495 42.13 38.28 -13.85
C ALA A 495 41.62 37.15 -14.71
N PHE A 496 40.29 36.97 -14.75
CA PHE A 496 39.62 36.07 -15.67
C PHE A 496 39.62 36.70 -17.07
N ASP A 497 40.42 36.15 -17.98
CA ASP A 497 40.30 36.42 -19.42
C ASP A 497 39.05 35.71 -19.96
N LEU A 498 38.03 36.49 -20.28
CA LEU A 498 36.88 36.03 -21.04
C LEU A 498 37.15 36.19 -22.54
N PRO A 499 36.93 35.19 -23.39
CA PRO A 499 37.07 35.35 -24.83
C PRO A 499 35.97 36.27 -25.37
N LYS A 500 36.39 37.35 -26.06
CA LYS A 500 35.54 38.27 -26.80
C LYS A 500 34.98 37.55 -28.04
N ASN A 501 33.72 37.22 -28.07
CA ASN A 501 33.03 36.92 -29.28
C ASN A 501 32.40 38.18 -29.86
N ASN A 502 32.95 38.61 -30.99
CA ASN A 502 32.40 39.61 -31.88
C ASN A 502 31.09 39.11 -32.50
N LEU A 503 30.00 39.80 -32.24
CA LEU A 503 28.86 39.78 -33.13
C LEU A 503 28.39 41.23 -33.29
N SER A 504 28.58 41.68 -34.53
CA SER A 504 28.23 42.98 -35.10
C SER A 504 26.74 43.25 -35.05
N ALA A 505 26.40 44.47 -34.67
CA ALA A 505 25.08 45.05 -34.82
C ALA A 505 24.72 45.19 -36.31
N SER A 506 23.53 44.76 -36.67
CA SER A 506 22.81 45.33 -37.83
C SER A 506 21.38 45.62 -37.40
N SER A 507 21.12 46.91 -37.41
CA SER A 507 19.80 47.53 -37.37
C SER A 507 18.92 47.05 -38.51
N MET A 508 17.64 46.78 -38.25
CA MET A 508 16.53 47.19 -39.13
C MET A 508 15.21 47.14 -38.37
N ASN A 509 14.55 48.28 -38.40
CA ASN A 509 13.12 48.48 -38.14
C ASN A 509 12.31 47.62 -39.12
N ASP A 510 11.15 47.17 -38.73
CA ASP A 510 9.88 47.67 -39.27
C ASP A 510 8.69 46.94 -38.65
N GLU A 511 7.69 47.73 -38.53
CA GLU A 511 6.32 47.58 -38.05
C GLU A 511 5.53 46.49 -38.83
N ASP A 512 4.44 46.14 -38.16
CA ASP A 512 3.13 45.79 -38.71
C ASP A 512 2.67 44.32 -38.70
N ASP A 513 1.46 44.27 -38.20
CA ASP A 513 0.36 43.36 -38.53
C ASP A 513 0.16 42.08 -37.69
N MET A 514 -0.70 42.24 -36.71
CA MET A 514 -1.70 41.22 -36.38
C MET A 514 -2.75 41.11 -37.48
N PRO A 515 -3.35 39.92 -37.77
CA PRO A 515 -4.62 39.60 -37.14
C PRO A 515 -4.93 38.12 -36.89
N PHE A 516 -5.85 37.93 -35.95
CA PHE A 516 -6.77 36.83 -35.62
C PHE A 516 -6.19 35.60 -34.92
#